data_a511480321413154c9216ebf66f464eb
#
_entry.id   a511480321413154c9216ebf66f464eb
#
_cell.length_a   1.000
_cell.length_b   1.000
_cell.length_c   1.000
_cell.angle_alpha   90.00
_cell.angle_beta   90.00
_cell.angle_gamma   90.00
#
_symmetry.space_group_name_H-M   'P 1'
#
loop_
_entity.id
_entity.type
_entity.pdbx_description
1 polymer ?
#
loop_
_entity_poly.entity_id
_entity_poly.type
_entity_poly.pdbx_seq_one_letter_code
_entity_poly.pdbx_strand_id
1 'polypeptide(L)'
;MLDAAICGDVFASPSQIQVYQGIKATVSEKGTLLIIKNYSGDMMNFKNAAHLASEDKITVDYVKVDDDIAVEDSLYTVGRRGVAGTVFVHKIAGAAAEKGMSLEEVKTVAQKAADNVRSLGFGLTSCTVPAKGNPTFEIAEDEMEFGVGIHGEPGIKREKITTADEIASRIVDAISSDMKLNENDEIALLINGFGSTPLQELYLFNNSVTRELANKNIKINRIFVGNYMTSIDMAGASVSILKLDDELKELLCEESDTPAFKVSGPVNSVKYTSLGICDEDSITSFELESKEEMSCIVDEKITLDNMIYIVDKMSEVIIKNEVEFCELDSFAGDGDFGMSVAKGFKQLKREWKEILSQDSLTISKFLDDCSMVIMEHCGGASGPIWGSAFRAASKEVGDKKELNMNDFANMMQATVKGIQATGERSFGRGAVVGDKTLIDSLVPCADAWTRSVKENHTFKKAFEYGAKAAVDGAKSTEEIVARMGRAGTVGDRSLGHPDAGAYGLGVIFTEVFNSIK
;
A
#
# COMPACT_ATOMS: atom_id res chain seq x y z
N MET A 1 -9.44 12.02 29.17
CA MET A 1 -8.37 10.99 29.03
C MET A 1 -7.57 10.88 30.32
N LEU A 2 -6.60 11.75 30.55
CA LEU A 2 -5.70 11.75 31.71
C LEU A 2 -5.53 13.18 32.23
N ASP A 3 -5.35 13.34 33.56
CA ASP A 3 -5.06 14.65 34.19
C ASP A 3 -3.56 15.00 34.02
N ALA A 4 -2.69 13.99 34.01
CA ALA A 4 -1.25 14.16 33.76
C ALA A 4 -0.63 12.98 33.04
N ALA A 5 0.42 13.27 32.28
CA ALA A 5 1.33 12.29 31.72
C ALA A 5 2.76 12.66 32.16
N ILE A 6 3.42 11.74 32.85
CA ILE A 6 4.76 11.97 33.42
C ILE A 6 5.77 11.31 32.48
N CYS A 7 6.58 12.15 31.83
CA CYS A 7 7.57 11.70 30.85
C CYS A 7 8.97 11.61 31.48
N GLY A 8 9.69 10.55 31.15
CA GLY A 8 11.14 10.43 31.32
C GLY A 8 11.90 10.78 30.05
N ASP A 9 13.15 10.37 29.95
CA ASP A 9 13.92 10.40 28.72
C ASP A 9 13.42 9.37 27.72
N VAL A 10 13.91 9.45 26.48
CA VAL A 10 13.53 8.53 25.40
C VAL A 10 13.77 7.08 25.83
N PHE A 11 12.70 6.27 25.83
CA PHE A 11 12.68 4.87 26.27
C PHE A 11 13.10 4.61 27.73
N ALA A 12 13.15 5.64 28.56
CA ALA A 12 13.48 5.53 29.96
C ALA A 12 12.30 5.95 30.85
N SER A 13 12.13 5.25 31.99
CA SER A 13 11.15 5.60 32.99
C SER A 13 11.41 7.00 33.56
N PRO A 14 10.39 7.81 33.85
CA PRO A 14 10.55 9.01 34.67
C PRO A 14 11.05 8.62 36.06
N SER A 15 11.80 9.52 36.68
CA SER A 15 12.25 9.31 38.06
C SER A 15 11.08 9.32 39.05
N GLN A 16 11.26 8.65 40.18
CA GLN A 16 10.25 8.63 41.24
C GLN A 16 9.85 10.04 41.71
N ILE A 17 10.77 11.03 41.67
CA ILE A 17 10.49 12.41 42.05
C ILE A 17 9.60 13.11 41.03
N GLN A 18 9.85 12.89 39.72
CA GLN A 18 8.98 13.42 38.66
C GLN A 18 7.54 12.87 38.80
N VAL A 19 7.40 11.56 39.03
CA VAL A 19 6.09 10.93 39.27
C VAL A 19 5.42 11.49 40.53
N TYR A 20 6.16 11.62 41.65
CA TYR A 20 5.66 12.19 42.89
C TYR A 20 5.17 13.63 42.70
N GLN A 21 5.90 14.48 41.98
CA GLN A 21 5.46 15.83 41.65
C GLN A 21 4.20 15.83 40.78
N GLY A 22 4.09 14.89 39.80
CA GLY A 22 2.87 14.70 39.03
C GLY A 22 1.66 14.35 39.92
N ILE A 23 1.82 13.42 40.86
CA ILE A 23 0.78 13.07 41.85
C ILE A 23 0.33 14.33 42.62
N LYS A 24 1.30 15.11 43.10
CA LYS A 24 0.99 16.34 43.86
C LYS A 24 0.28 17.40 43.02
N ALA A 25 0.61 17.49 41.72
CA ALA A 25 -0.01 18.47 40.83
C ALA A 25 -1.47 18.11 40.46
N THR A 26 -1.85 16.83 40.57
CA THR A 26 -3.17 16.32 40.21
C THR A 26 -3.96 15.77 41.40
N VAL A 27 -3.48 15.98 42.63
CA VAL A 27 -4.14 15.47 43.83
C VAL A 27 -5.57 16.00 43.96
N SER A 28 -6.49 15.11 44.30
CA SER A 28 -7.87 15.44 44.61
C SER A 28 -8.32 14.79 45.94
N GLU A 29 -9.45 15.18 46.46
CA GLU A 29 -10.05 14.54 47.65
C GLU A 29 -10.36 13.05 47.43
N LYS A 30 -10.55 12.64 46.19
CA LYS A 30 -10.81 11.23 45.80
C LYS A 30 -9.55 10.38 45.68
N GLY A 31 -8.38 11.00 45.63
CA GLY A 31 -7.10 10.34 45.42
C GLY A 31 -6.62 10.34 43.95
N THR A 32 -5.54 9.62 43.69
CA THR A 32 -4.88 9.54 42.37
C THR A 32 -4.70 8.08 41.94
N LEU A 33 -5.12 7.74 40.73
CA LEU A 33 -4.84 6.45 40.12
C LEU A 33 -3.66 6.56 39.17
N LEU A 34 -2.64 5.70 39.34
CA LEU A 34 -1.50 5.57 38.45
C LEU A 34 -1.76 4.42 37.44
N ILE A 35 -1.65 4.71 36.16
CA ILE A 35 -1.69 3.68 35.10
C ILE A 35 -0.28 3.45 34.62
N ILE A 36 0.26 2.26 34.88
CA ILE A 36 1.66 1.92 34.72
C ILE A 36 1.82 0.82 33.67
N LYS A 37 2.59 1.07 32.63
CA LYS A 37 3.03 0.01 31.72
C LYS A 37 3.99 -0.91 32.44
N ASN A 38 3.86 -2.22 32.24
CA ASN A 38 4.67 -3.22 32.94
C ASN A 38 6.12 -3.25 32.40
N TYR A 39 6.93 -2.32 32.90
CA TYR A 39 8.39 -2.30 32.76
C TYR A 39 9.02 -2.13 34.14
N SER A 40 10.14 -2.79 34.40
CA SER A 40 10.78 -2.83 35.72
C SER A 40 11.10 -1.44 36.26
N GLY A 41 11.61 -0.54 35.39
CA GLY A 41 11.90 0.85 35.74
C GLY A 41 10.63 1.62 36.13
N ASP A 42 9.57 1.54 35.31
CA ASP A 42 8.28 2.20 35.57
C ASP A 42 7.66 1.68 36.86
N MET A 43 7.58 0.35 37.01
CA MET A 43 7.02 -0.27 38.22
C MET A 43 7.75 0.16 39.49
N MET A 44 9.08 0.26 39.45
CA MET A 44 9.89 0.71 40.58
C MET A 44 9.64 2.18 40.90
N ASN A 45 9.79 3.07 39.89
CA ASN A 45 9.69 4.51 40.08
C ASN A 45 8.28 4.95 40.51
N PHE A 46 7.24 4.44 39.84
CA PHE A 46 5.86 4.79 40.16
C PHE A 46 5.41 4.28 41.53
N LYS A 47 5.78 3.03 41.91
CA LYS A 47 5.43 2.51 43.24
C LYS A 47 6.17 3.24 44.36
N ASN A 48 7.44 3.59 44.16
CA ASN A 48 8.16 4.41 45.15
C ASN A 48 7.61 5.82 45.25
N ALA A 49 7.16 6.43 44.16
CA ALA A 49 6.49 7.72 44.16
C ALA A 49 5.13 7.66 44.93
N ALA A 50 4.36 6.57 44.69
CA ALA A 50 3.12 6.34 45.45
C ALA A 50 3.38 6.20 46.96
N HIS A 51 4.49 5.53 47.33
CA HIS A 51 4.92 5.44 48.75
C HIS A 51 5.24 6.82 49.32
N LEU A 52 6.04 7.66 48.64
CA LEU A 52 6.32 9.03 49.06
C LEU A 52 5.03 9.87 49.21
N ALA A 53 4.09 9.72 48.27
CA ALA A 53 2.81 10.41 48.34
C ALA A 53 1.98 9.96 49.57
N SER A 54 2.04 8.68 49.93
CA SER A 54 1.36 8.14 51.10
C SER A 54 1.91 8.71 52.43
N GLU A 55 3.21 8.98 52.49
CA GLU A 55 3.84 9.67 53.64
C GLU A 55 3.28 11.09 53.82
N ASP A 56 2.94 11.76 52.69
CA ASP A 56 2.26 13.06 52.68
C ASP A 56 0.73 12.93 52.84
N LYS A 57 0.20 11.75 53.17
CA LYS A 57 -1.24 11.45 53.35
C LYS A 57 -2.08 11.62 52.07
N ILE A 58 -1.45 11.52 50.91
CA ILE A 58 -2.12 11.48 49.59
C ILE A 58 -2.53 10.03 49.30
N THR A 59 -3.79 9.82 49.03
CA THR A 59 -4.32 8.50 48.66
C THR A 59 -3.94 8.21 47.20
N VAL A 60 -3.16 7.15 46.99
CA VAL A 60 -2.72 6.74 45.65
C VAL A 60 -2.92 5.24 45.48
N ASP A 61 -3.41 4.85 44.33
CA ASP A 61 -3.48 3.45 43.90
C ASP A 61 -2.97 3.30 42.49
N TYR A 62 -2.83 2.10 41.98
CA TYR A 62 -2.32 1.86 40.64
C TYR A 62 -2.96 0.67 39.94
N VAL A 63 -2.92 0.71 38.59
CA VAL A 63 -3.23 -0.40 37.69
C VAL A 63 -1.99 -0.66 36.83
N LYS A 64 -1.61 -1.92 36.71
CA LYS A 64 -0.54 -2.40 35.84
C LYS A 64 -1.13 -2.84 34.52
N VAL A 65 -0.54 -2.39 33.39
CA VAL A 65 -0.92 -2.82 32.05
C VAL A 65 0.16 -3.74 31.47
N ASP A 66 -0.23 -4.93 31.03
CA ASP A 66 0.63 -6.00 30.51
C ASP A 66 -0.03 -6.72 29.33
N ASP A 67 -0.41 -5.93 28.35
CA ASP A 67 -1.23 -6.36 27.21
C ASP A 67 -0.48 -7.11 26.09
N ASP A 68 0.85 -7.07 26.04
CA ASP A 68 1.65 -7.68 24.99
C ASP A 68 1.76 -9.20 25.15
N ILE A 69 1.20 -9.93 24.18
CA ILE A 69 1.23 -11.39 24.17
C ILE A 69 2.47 -12.00 23.50
N ALA A 70 3.36 -11.16 22.96
CA ALA A 70 4.56 -11.66 22.28
C ALA A 70 5.50 -12.39 23.23
N VAL A 71 5.63 -11.92 24.48
CA VAL A 71 6.55 -12.49 25.47
C VAL A 71 5.85 -12.66 26.82
N GLU A 72 6.16 -13.76 27.52
CA GLU A 72 5.70 -13.95 28.90
C GLU A 72 6.61 -13.28 29.91
N ASP A 73 7.93 -13.28 29.64
CA ASP A 73 8.97 -12.58 30.39
C ASP A 73 9.98 -11.97 29.43
N SER A 74 10.46 -10.76 29.68
CA SER A 74 11.49 -10.10 28.89
C SER A 74 12.69 -9.69 29.76
N LEU A 75 13.76 -9.20 29.13
CA LEU A 75 14.93 -8.65 29.84
C LEU A 75 14.56 -7.41 30.70
N TYR A 76 13.42 -6.78 30.43
CA TYR A 76 12.99 -5.53 31.03
C TYR A 76 11.74 -5.65 31.90
N THR A 77 11.08 -6.83 31.91
CA THR A 77 9.81 -7.05 32.61
C THR A 77 9.79 -8.42 33.27
N VAL A 78 9.11 -8.51 34.41
CA VAL A 78 8.60 -9.77 34.92
C VAL A 78 7.14 -9.87 34.49
N GLY A 79 6.82 -10.82 33.64
CA GLY A 79 5.56 -10.91 32.94
C GLY A 79 5.54 -10.13 31.62
N ARG A 80 4.38 -10.04 31.00
CA ARG A 80 4.16 -9.39 29.70
C ARG A 80 4.46 -7.90 29.74
N ARG A 81 4.93 -7.35 28.63
CA ARG A 81 5.13 -5.89 28.47
C ARG A 81 3.80 -5.14 28.40
N GLY A 82 3.78 -3.86 28.81
CA GLY A 82 2.68 -2.94 28.56
C GLY A 82 2.95 -2.16 27.26
N VAL A 83 2.06 -2.25 26.29
CA VAL A 83 2.20 -1.63 24.96
C VAL A 83 0.93 -0.83 24.58
N ALA A 84 0.54 -0.82 23.32
CA ALA A 84 -0.50 0.08 22.79
C ALA A 84 -1.89 -0.10 23.42
N GLY A 85 -2.23 -1.26 23.95
CA GLY A 85 -3.48 -1.47 24.68
C GLY A 85 -3.66 -0.59 25.89
N THR A 86 -2.56 -0.04 26.44
CA THR A 86 -2.59 0.97 27.51
C THR A 86 -3.47 2.19 27.16
N VAL A 87 -3.58 2.54 25.87
CA VAL A 87 -4.43 3.66 25.40
C VAL A 87 -5.90 3.42 25.75
N PHE A 88 -6.39 2.21 25.64
CA PHE A 88 -7.75 1.85 26.06
C PHE A 88 -7.93 2.00 27.58
N VAL A 89 -6.95 1.54 28.35
CA VAL A 89 -6.98 1.68 29.82
C VAL A 89 -7.00 3.14 30.24
N HIS A 90 -6.18 4.00 29.61
CA HIS A 90 -6.18 5.44 29.81
C HIS A 90 -7.57 6.04 29.53
N LYS A 91 -8.18 5.67 28.39
CA LYS A 91 -9.49 6.20 27.97
C LYS A 91 -10.59 5.82 28.97
N ILE A 92 -10.63 4.56 29.37
CA ILE A 92 -11.67 4.02 30.26
C ILE A 92 -11.52 4.57 31.67
N ALA A 93 -10.32 4.57 32.25
CA ALA A 93 -10.05 5.13 33.56
C ALA A 93 -10.35 6.63 33.62
N GLY A 94 -9.94 7.40 32.61
CA GLY A 94 -10.22 8.83 32.51
C GLY A 94 -11.70 9.15 32.36
N ALA A 95 -12.47 8.31 31.63
CA ALA A 95 -13.93 8.47 31.53
C ALA A 95 -14.64 8.19 32.87
N ALA A 96 -14.22 7.16 33.59
CA ALA A 96 -14.74 6.83 34.90
C ALA A 96 -14.46 7.93 35.92
N ALA A 97 -13.24 8.48 35.91
CA ALA A 97 -12.87 9.61 36.75
C ALA A 97 -13.70 10.86 36.42
N GLU A 98 -13.90 11.19 35.15
CA GLU A 98 -14.74 12.34 34.71
C GLU A 98 -16.20 12.18 35.13
N LYS A 99 -16.73 10.96 35.17
CA LYS A 99 -18.07 10.67 35.74
C LYS A 99 -18.13 10.82 37.25
N GLY A 100 -17.03 11.14 37.92
CA GLY A 100 -16.96 11.37 39.36
C GLY A 100 -16.97 10.09 40.20
N MET A 101 -16.59 8.94 39.64
CA MET A 101 -16.45 7.69 40.37
C MET A 101 -15.37 7.80 41.46
N SER A 102 -15.45 6.98 42.51
CA SER A 102 -14.43 6.89 43.57
C SER A 102 -13.13 6.26 42.98
N LEU A 103 -11.99 6.44 43.67
CA LEU A 103 -10.73 5.85 43.31
C LEU A 103 -10.80 4.32 43.14
N GLU A 104 -11.52 3.65 44.02
CA GLU A 104 -11.74 2.20 44.00
C GLU A 104 -12.55 1.77 42.76
N GLU A 105 -13.62 2.51 42.42
CA GLU A 105 -14.43 2.23 41.22
C GLU A 105 -13.60 2.47 39.94
N VAL A 106 -12.87 3.59 39.85
CA VAL A 106 -11.99 3.90 38.72
C VAL A 106 -10.91 2.82 38.56
N LYS A 107 -10.29 2.39 39.67
CA LYS A 107 -9.31 1.29 39.65
C LYS A 107 -9.94 -0.01 39.16
N THR A 108 -11.15 -0.32 39.63
CA THR A 108 -11.84 -1.56 39.24
C THR A 108 -12.09 -1.64 37.74
N VAL A 109 -12.64 -0.56 37.15
CA VAL A 109 -12.88 -0.56 35.69
C VAL A 109 -11.61 -0.46 34.86
N ALA A 110 -10.59 0.24 35.37
CA ALA A 110 -9.27 0.30 34.70
C ALA A 110 -8.56 -1.07 34.72
N GLN A 111 -8.63 -1.80 35.85
CA GLN A 111 -8.10 -3.15 35.93
C GLN A 111 -8.87 -4.10 35.02
N LYS A 112 -10.21 -4.00 34.99
CA LYS A 112 -11.05 -4.78 34.08
C LYS A 112 -10.66 -4.53 32.61
N ALA A 113 -10.37 -3.28 32.22
CA ALA A 113 -9.88 -2.97 30.89
C ALA A 113 -8.49 -3.57 30.62
N ALA A 114 -7.57 -3.50 31.59
CA ALA A 114 -6.23 -4.08 31.49
C ALA A 114 -6.29 -5.62 31.38
N ASP A 115 -7.19 -6.27 32.12
CA ASP A 115 -7.37 -7.73 32.06
C ASP A 115 -7.96 -8.21 30.73
N ASN A 116 -8.74 -7.34 30.04
CA ASN A 116 -9.47 -7.64 28.82
C ASN A 116 -8.86 -7.05 27.54
N VAL A 117 -7.63 -6.55 27.59
CA VAL A 117 -6.90 -6.06 26.41
C VAL A 117 -5.69 -6.92 26.09
N ARG A 118 -5.47 -7.20 24.81
CA ARG A 118 -4.26 -7.88 24.32
C ARG A 118 -3.75 -7.21 23.07
N SER A 119 -2.43 -7.23 22.93
CA SER A 119 -1.72 -6.60 21.82
C SER A 119 -0.63 -7.52 21.27
N LEU A 120 -0.38 -7.38 19.96
CA LEU A 120 0.73 -8.03 19.28
C LEU A 120 1.16 -7.17 18.10
N GLY A 121 2.48 -7.02 17.89
CA GLY A 121 3.03 -6.16 16.84
C GLY A 121 4.10 -6.84 16.00
N PHE A 122 4.47 -6.17 14.91
CA PHE A 122 5.58 -6.53 14.02
C PHE A 122 6.33 -5.29 13.58
N GLY A 123 7.65 -5.42 13.37
CA GLY A 123 8.52 -4.36 12.85
C GLY A 123 9.05 -4.72 11.47
N LEU A 124 9.10 -3.74 10.58
CA LEU A 124 9.71 -3.82 9.24
C LEU A 124 11.08 -3.15 9.21
N THR A 125 11.32 -2.22 10.13
CA THR A 125 12.64 -1.61 10.38
C THR A 125 12.92 -1.59 11.88
N SER A 126 14.17 -1.32 12.24
CA SER A 126 14.54 -0.98 13.60
C SER A 126 14.23 0.50 13.89
N CYS A 127 14.30 0.92 15.15
CA CYS A 127 14.28 2.33 15.51
C CYS A 127 15.68 2.86 15.83
N THR A 128 15.86 4.18 15.67
CA THR A 128 17.09 4.87 16.02
C THR A 128 16.87 5.78 17.22
N VAL A 129 17.45 5.40 18.36
CA VAL A 129 17.44 6.27 19.55
C VAL A 129 18.37 7.47 19.29
N PRO A 130 17.90 8.73 19.41
CA PRO A 130 18.69 9.91 19.07
C PRO A 130 20.06 9.97 19.75
N ALA A 131 20.15 9.61 21.03
CA ALA A 131 21.40 9.59 21.79
C ALA A 131 22.39 8.52 21.31
N LYS A 132 21.91 7.42 20.74
CA LYS A 132 22.72 6.33 20.20
C LYS A 132 23.18 6.61 18.75
N GLY A 133 22.32 7.24 17.95
CA GLY A 133 22.58 7.59 16.56
C GLY A 133 22.64 6.41 15.58
N ASN A 134 22.42 5.19 16.06
CA ASN A 134 22.42 3.97 15.27
C ASN A 134 21.16 3.13 15.59
N PRO A 135 20.71 2.29 14.66
CA PRO A 135 19.59 1.36 14.89
C PRO A 135 19.78 0.49 16.14
N THR A 136 18.68 0.16 16.82
CA THR A 136 18.72 -0.70 18.03
C THR A 136 19.04 -2.15 17.68
N PHE A 137 18.63 -2.62 16.50
CA PHE A 137 18.99 -3.90 15.91
C PHE A 137 19.09 -3.76 14.39
N GLU A 138 19.75 -4.70 13.72
CA GLU A 138 19.83 -4.76 12.26
C GLU A 138 18.75 -5.70 11.72
N ILE A 139 18.14 -5.34 10.59
CA ILE A 139 17.14 -6.12 9.87
C ILE A 139 17.35 -5.88 8.36
N ALA A 140 17.26 -6.93 7.55
CA ALA A 140 17.37 -6.81 6.10
C ALA A 140 16.08 -6.25 5.49
N GLU A 141 16.17 -5.68 4.27
CA GLU A 141 15.02 -5.05 3.59
C GLU A 141 13.87 -6.03 3.31
N ASP A 142 14.18 -7.33 3.17
CA ASP A 142 13.22 -8.39 2.90
C ASP A 142 12.83 -9.18 4.16
N GLU A 143 13.13 -8.66 5.35
CA GLU A 143 12.84 -9.31 6.64
C GLU A 143 11.85 -8.48 7.47
N MET A 144 11.14 -9.16 8.36
CA MET A 144 10.35 -8.56 9.41
C MET A 144 10.66 -9.20 10.77
N GLU A 145 10.43 -8.42 11.83
CA GLU A 145 10.60 -8.85 13.20
C GLU A 145 9.21 -8.96 13.86
N PHE A 146 8.78 -10.16 14.20
CA PHE A 146 7.46 -10.41 14.80
C PHE A 146 7.52 -10.32 16.32
N GLY A 147 6.56 -9.62 16.95
CA GLY A 147 6.52 -9.46 18.40
C GLY A 147 7.48 -8.40 18.96
N VAL A 148 7.82 -7.37 18.18
CA VAL A 148 8.68 -6.24 18.63
C VAL A 148 8.03 -5.47 19.78
N GLY A 149 8.87 -4.90 20.65
CA GLY A 149 8.44 -3.96 21.69
C GLY A 149 8.40 -2.51 21.20
N ILE A 150 7.90 -1.62 22.06
CA ILE A 150 7.76 -0.18 21.78
C ILE A 150 9.02 0.64 22.10
N HIS A 151 10.06 0.04 22.65
CA HIS A 151 11.34 0.68 22.97
C HIS A 151 12.48 0.18 22.05
N GLY A 152 12.16 -0.29 20.86
CA GLY A 152 13.12 -0.81 19.90
C GLY A 152 13.74 -2.15 20.32
N GLU A 153 13.07 -2.91 21.18
CA GLU A 153 13.49 -4.27 21.49
C GLU A 153 13.21 -5.18 20.31
N PRO A 154 14.13 -6.11 19.99
CA PRO A 154 13.88 -7.12 18.98
C PRO A 154 12.65 -7.95 19.36
N GLY A 155 12.00 -8.53 18.36
CA GLY A 155 10.86 -9.42 18.51
C GLY A 155 11.24 -10.83 18.95
N ILE A 156 10.27 -11.71 18.89
CA ILE A 156 10.42 -13.14 19.22
C ILE A 156 10.85 -13.98 18.02
N LYS A 157 10.66 -13.46 16.80
CA LYS A 157 10.97 -14.18 15.56
C LYS A 157 11.27 -13.23 14.42
N ARG A 158 12.43 -13.45 13.79
CA ARG A 158 12.79 -12.82 12.51
C ARG A 158 12.47 -13.75 11.37
N GLU A 159 11.85 -13.23 10.31
CA GLU A 159 11.44 -14.01 9.15
C GLU A 159 11.31 -13.10 7.92
N LYS A 160 11.10 -13.68 6.74
CA LYS A 160 10.86 -12.92 5.52
C LYS A 160 9.55 -12.14 5.61
N ILE A 161 9.52 -10.96 4.99
CA ILE A 161 8.29 -10.17 4.86
C ILE A 161 7.24 -11.01 4.14
N THR A 162 6.03 -10.96 4.64
CA THR A 162 4.85 -11.60 4.05
C THR A 162 3.74 -10.59 3.85
N THR A 163 2.62 -11.02 3.28
CA THR A 163 1.48 -10.13 2.97
C THR A 163 0.82 -9.57 4.24
N ALA A 164 0.17 -8.40 4.11
CA ALA A 164 -0.62 -7.82 5.19
C ALA A 164 -1.72 -8.78 5.69
N ASP A 165 -2.27 -9.58 4.79
CA ASP A 165 -3.30 -10.58 5.10
C ASP A 165 -2.77 -11.71 5.98
N GLU A 166 -1.61 -12.26 5.65
CA GLU A 166 -0.98 -13.31 6.46
C GLU A 166 -0.54 -12.79 7.83
N ILE A 167 0.00 -11.57 7.90
CA ILE A 167 0.34 -10.92 9.17
C ILE A 167 -0.92 -10.71 10.01
N ALA A 168 -2.00 -10.18 9.42
CA ALA A 168 -3.27 -9.96 10.10
C ALA A 168 -3.87 -11.27 10.63
N SER A 169 -3.92 -12.32 9.81
CA SER A 169 -4.43 -13.63 10.20
C SER A 169 -3.68 -14.19 11.42
N ARG A 170 -2.35 -14.17 11.39
CA ARG A 170 -1.51 -14.65 12.50
C ARG A 170 -1.71 -13.85 13.79
N ILE A 171 -1.80 -12.52 13.69
CA ILE A 171 -2.00 -11.66 14.87
C ILE A 171 -3.39 -11.87 15.46
N VAL A 172 -4.43 -11.89 14.62
CA VAL A 172 -5.82 -12.11 15.06
C VAL A 172 -5.98 -13.48 15.68
N ASP A 173 -5.37 -14.53 15.11
CA ASP A 173 -5.40 -15.88 15.66
C ASP A 173 -4.72 -15.94 17.04
N ALA A 174 -3.53 -15.35 17.16
CA ALA A 174 -2.80 -15.33 18.43
C ALA A 174 -3.57 -14.59 19.53
N ILE A 175 -4.05 -13.39 19.24
CA ILE A 175 -4.83 -12.59 20.21
C ILE A 175 -6.16 -13.29 20.55
N SER A 176 -6.89 -13.80 19.55
CA SER A 176 -8.16 -14.50 19.79
C SER A 176 -7.99 -15.73 20.66
N SER A 177 -6.90 -16.47 20.46
CA SER A 177 -6.57 -17.66 21.27
C SER A 177 -6.23 -17.29 22.71
N ASP A 178 -5.38 -16.26 22.93
CA ASP A 178 -4.98 -15.82 24.27
C ASP A 178 -6.16 -15.27 25.08
N MET A 179 -7.02 -14.48 24.42
CA MET A 179 -8.20 -13.87 25.02
C MET A 179 -9.38 -14.85 25.13
N LYS A 180 -9.32 -15.99 24.45
CA LYS A 180 -10.44 -16.94 24.30
C LYS A 180 -11.68 -16.22 23.77
N LEU A 181 -11.52 -15.47 22.67
CA LEU A 181 -12.64 -14.80 22.02
C LEU A 181 -13.60 -15.83 21.42
N ASN A 182 -14.88 -15.61 21.59
CA ASN A 182 -15.95 -16.42 21.05
C ASN A 182 -16.71 -15.67 19.96
N GLU A 183 -17.44 -16.41 19.14
CA GLU A 183 -18.38 -15.81 18.19
C GLU A 183 -19.34 -14.84 18.90
N ASN A 184 -19.62 -13.73 18.26
CA ASN A 184 -20.45 -12.65 18.77
C ASN A 184 -19.89 -11.85 19.94
N ASP A 185 -18.68 -12.13 20.43
CA ASP A 185 -18.01 -11.20 21.35
C ASP A 185 -17.89 -9.81 20.70
N GLU A 186 -18.08 -8.77 21.49
CA GLU A 186 -17.93 -7.39 21.02
C GLU A 186 -16.58 -6.83 21.47
N ILE A 187 -15.88 -6.16 20.54
CA ILE A 187 -14.53 -5.64 20.78
C ILE A 187 -14.37 -4.19 20.33
N ALA A 188 -13.37 -3.51 20.89
CA ALA A 188 -12.76 -2.33 20.29
C ALA A 188 -11.39 -2.73 19.69
N LEU A 189 -11.07 -2.15 18.55
CA LEU A 189 -9.86 -2.43 17.77
C LEU A 189 -8.98 -1.18 17.71
N LEU A 190 -7.68 -1.34 17.95
CA LEU A 190 -6.67 -0.30 17.75
C LEU A 190 -5.59 -0.85 16.79
N ILE A 191 -5.44 -0.22 15.65
CA ILE A 191 -4.32 -0.41 14.72
C ILE A 191 -3.33 0.71 14.98
N ASN A 192 -2.21 0.37 15.58
CA ASN A 192 -1.22 1.33 16.04
C ASN A 192 0.04 1.24 15.19
N GLY A 193 0.43 2.34 14.56
CA GLY A 193 1.72 2.47 13.86
C GLY A 193 2.86 2.78 14.82
N PHE A 194 4.07 2.33 14.50
CA PHE A 194 5.25 2.56 15.33
C PHE A 194 5.99 3.87 15.01
N GLY A 195 5.50 4.66 14.04
CA GLY A 195 6.00 6.00 13.75
C GLY A 195 6.33 6.25 12.28
N SER A 196 6.97 5.30 11.59
CA SER A 196 7.35 5.46 10.17
C SER A 196 6.40 4.80 9.17
N THR A 197 5.44 4.00 9.62
CA THR A 197 4.46 3.41 8.71
C THR A 197 3.45 4.47 8.24
N PRO A 198 3.31 4.69 6.92
CA PRO A 198 2.32 5.61 6.38
C PRO A 198 0.90 5.25 6.83
N LEU A 199 0.08 6.27 7.06
CA LEU A 199 -1.31 6.06 7.50
C LEU A 199 -2.12 5.22 6.49
N GLN A 200 -1.82 5.35 5.20
CA GLN A 200 -2.42 4.55 4.14
C GLN A 200 -2.17 3.05 4.34
N GLU A 201 -0.96 2.65 4.69
CA GLU A 201 -0.61 1.26 4.97
C GLU A 201 -1.29 0.75 6.25
N LEU A 202 -1.41 1.60 7.28
CA LEU A 202 -2.17 1.25 8.48
C LEU A 202 -3.65 1.00 8.17
N TYR A 203 -4.27 1.77 7.26
CA TYR A 203 -5.65 1.52 6.81
C TYR A 203 -5.77 0.25 5.96
N LEU A 204 -4.78 -0.05 5.11
CA LEU A 204 -4.72 -1.31 4.38
C LEU A 204 -4.63 -2.50 5.36
N PHE A 205 -3.73 -2.43 6.33
CA PHE A 205 -3.58 -3.45 7.37
C PHE A 205 -4.86 -3.59 8.22
N ASN A 206 -5.52 -2.46 8.56
CA ASN A 206 -6.83 -2.47 9.21
C ASN A 206 -7.88 -3.24 8.43
N ASN A 207 -7.91 -3.10 7.09
CA ASN A 207 -8.85 -3.86 6.25
C ASN A 207 -8.62 -5.38 6.39
N SER A 208 -7.37 -5.83 6.38
CA SER A 208 -7.01 -7.24 6.56
C SER A 208 -7.42 -7.75 7.95
N VAL A 209 -7.12 -6.98 9.02
CA VAL A 209 -7.50 -7.34 10.39
C VAL A 209 -9.03 -7.39 10.58
N THR A 210 -9.76 -6.42 10.04
CA THR A 210 -11.23 -6.39 10.16
C THR A 210 -11.89 -7.53 9.41
N ARG A 211 -11.34 -7.95 8.27
CA ARG A 211 -11.78 -9.12 7.52
C ARG A 211 -11.60 -10.41 8.33
N GLU A 212 -10.43 -10.62 8.93
CA GLU A 212 -10.17 -11.79 9.77
C GLU A 212 -11.08 -11.86 10.99
N LEU A 213 -11.35 -10.73 11.64
CA LEU A 213 -12.31 -10.66 12.76
C LEU A 213 -13.75 -10.96 12.31
N ALA A 214 -14.15 -10.46 11.13
CA ALA A 214 -15.45 -10.77 10.54
C ALA A 214 -15.60 -12.25 10.19
N ASN A 215 -14.55 -12.89 9.64
CA ASN A 215 -14.52 -14.34 9.37
C ASN A 215 -14.70 -15.18 10.63
N LYS A 216 -14.29 -14.67 11.79
CA LYS A 216 -14.51 -15.28 13.11
C LYS A 216 -15.83 -14.91 13.78
N ASN A 217 -16.71 -14.18 13.10
CA ASN A 217 -17.99 -13.66 13.63
C ASN A 217 -17.82 -12.78 14.89
N ILE A 218 -16.68 -12.08 15.03
CA ILE A 218 -16.41 -11.13 16.12
C ILE A 218 -16.99 -9.77 15.73
N LYS A 219 -17.72 -9.14 16.66
CA LYS A 219 -18.35 -7.83 16.44
C LYS A 219 -17.40 -6.71 16.81
N ILE A 220 -17.15 -5.80 15.87
CA ILE A 220 -16.33 -4.63 16.12
C ILE A 220 -17.24 -3.45 16.44
N ASN A 221 -17.13 -2.93 17.66
CA ASN A 221 -17.84 -1.72 18.07
C ASN A 221 -17.18 -0.47 17.49
N ARG A 222 -15.86 -0.34 17.68
CA ARG A 222 -15.10 0.84 17.29
C ARG A 222 -13.70 0.47 16.83
N ILE A 223 -13.19 1.24 15.86
CA ILE A 223 -11.83 1.11 15.33
C ILE A 223 -11.09 2.42 15.52
N PHE A 224 -9.84 2.33 15.94
CA PHE A 224 -8.86 3.41 15.96
C PHE A 224 -7.68 3.04 15.08
N VAL A 225 -7.26 3.94 14.17
CA VAL A 225 -6.11 3.73 13.29
C VAL A 225 -5.21 4.96 13.39
N GLY A 226 -3.95 4.77 13.71
CA GLY A 226 -2.98 5.87 13.82
C GLY A 226 -1.75 5.55 14.65
N ASN A 227 -0.92 6.57 14.91
CA ASN A 227 0.27 6.47 15.74
C ASN A 227 -0.06 6.89 17.18
N TYR A 228 -0.39 5.93 18.04
CA TYR A 228 -0.78 6.17 19.42
C TYR A 228 0.30 5.79 20.42
N MET A 229 1.06 4.75 20.14
CA MET A 229 2.17 4.25 20.95
C MET A 229 3.31 3.87 20.01
N THR A 230 4.20 4.82 19.77
CA THR A 230 5.26 4.70 18.75
C THR A 230 6.57 4.17 19.33
N SER A 231 7.45 3.72 18.45
CA SER A 231 8.84 3.40 18.69
C SER A 231 9.72 4.31 17.82
N ILE A 232 9.55 5.62 17.96
CA ILE A 232 10.24 6.71 17.24
C ILE A 232 10.02 6.60 15.72
N ASP A 233 11.02 6.07 15.00
CA ASP A 233 11.11 5.95 13.54
C ASP A 233 11.00 4.50 13.04
N MET A 234 10.52 3.58 13.87
CA MET A 234 10.30 2.19 13.45
C MET A 234 9.14 2.12 12.45
N ALA A 235 9.36 1.44 11.33
CA ALA A 235 8.27 0.99 10.47
C ALA A 235 7.72 -0.34 10.99
N GLY A 236 6.40 -0.48 10.96
CA GLY A 236 5.67 -1.62 11.49
C GLY A 236 4.38 -1.17 12.16
N ALA A 237 3.66 -2.11 12.72
CA ALA A 237 2.39 -1.85 13.39
C ALA A 237 2.11 -2.87 14.49
N SER A 238 1.14 -2.53 15.36
CA SER A 238 0.55 -3.46 16.31
C SER A 238 -0.97 -3.42 16.26
N VAL A 239 -1.57 -4.54 16.62
CA VAL A 239 -3.01 -4.68 16.83
C VAL A 239 -3.25 -4.80 18.32
N SER A 240 -4.16 -3.98 18.86
CA SER A 240 -4.67 -4.15 20.21
C SER A 240 -6.18 -4.39 20.16
N ILE A 241 -6.63 -5.43 20.83
CA ILE A 241 -8.05 -5.80 20.93
C ILE A 241 -8.47 -5.69 22.38
N LEU A 242 -9.50 -4.90 22.64
CA LEU A 242 -10.18 -4.81 23.94
C LEU A 242 -11.53 -5.52 23.85
N LYS A 243 -11.73 -6.60 24.60
CA LYS A 243 -13.05 -7.23 24.75
C LYS A 243 -13.96 -6.34 25.57
N LEU A 244 -15.15 -6.06 25.05
CA LEU A 244 -16.11 -5.14 25.64
C LEU A 244 -17.25 -5.88 26.36
N ASP A 245 -17.63 -5.35 27.50
CA ASP A 245 -18.97 -5.48 28.07
C ASP A 245 -19.68 -4.12 28.03
N ASP A 246 -20.89 -4.04 28.53
CA ASP A 246 -21.70 -2.82 28.48
C ASP A 246 -21.03 -1.65 29.21
N GLU A 247 -20.36 -1.90 30.35
CA GLU A 247 -19.68 -0.87 31.13
C GLU A 247 -18.43 -0.33 30.41
N LEU A 248 -17.56 -1.22 29.92
CA LEU A 248 -16.37 -0.83 29.17
C LEU A 248 -16.75 -0.10 27.88
N LYS A 249 -17.83 -0.55 27.22
CA LYS A 249 -18.36 0.09 26.01
C LYS A 249 -18.88 1.50 26.29
N GLU A 250 -19.65 1.70 27.37
CA GLU A 250 -20.14 3.00 27.76
C GLU A 250 -18.97 3.96 28.04
N LEU A 251 -18.01 3.56 28.87
CA LEU A 251 -16.85 4.38 29.22
C LEU A 251 -15.93 4.67 28.01
N LEU A 252 -15.78 3.73 27.07
CA LEU A 252 -15.04 3.94 25.84
C LEU A 252 -15.71 4.99 24.95
N CYS A 253 -17.04 5.04 24.94
CA CYS A 253 -17.83 5.96 24.13
C CYS A 253 -17.95 7.37 24.70
N GLU A 254 -17.52 7.62 25.96
CA GLU A 254 -17.49 8.96 26.51
C GLU A 254 -16.61 9.90 25.69
N GLU A 255 -17.00 11.16 25.56
CA GLU A 255 -16.26 12.14 24.78
C GLU A 255 -14.83 12.32 25.29
N SER A 256 -13.89 12.44 24.39
CA SER A 256 -12.52 12.86 24.68
C SER A 256 -11.96 13.61 23.50
N ASP A 257 -11.26 14.70 23.78
CA ASP A 257 -10.61 15.54 22.76
C ASP A 257 -9.18 15.82 23.20
N THR A 258 -8.25 15.07 22.63
CA THR A 258 -6.81 15.23 22.81
C THR A 258 -6.16 15.36 21.44
N PRO A 259 -4.93 15.87 21.33
CA PRO A 259 -4.25 16.02 20.04
C PRO A 259 -4.17 14.72 19.23
N ALA A 260 -4.05 13.55 19.87
CA ALA A 260 -3.85 12.28 19.21
C ALA A 260 -5.04 11.31 19.32
N PHE A 261 -5.95 11.50 20.28
CA PHE A 261 -7.03 10.54 20.53
C PHE A 261 -8.36 11.26 20.77
N LYS A 262 -9.26 11.12 19.80
CA LYS A 262 -10.55 11.78 19.80
C LYS A 262 -11.70 10.77 19.78
N VAL A 263 -12.67 10.94 20.67
CA VAL A 263 -13.92 10.19 20.72
C VAL A 263 -15.08 11.18 20.80
N SER A 264 -16.00 11.11 19.83
CA SER A 264 -17.13 12.04 19.70
C SER A 264 -18.46 11.45 20.20
N GLY A 265 -18.42 10.41 21.04
CA GLY A 265 -19.60 9.74 21.56
C GLY A 265 -19.84 8.35 20.95
N PRO A 266 -21.02 7.76 21.16
CA PRO A 266 -21.37 6.43 20.66
C PRO A 266 -21.34 6.35 19.14
N VAL A 267 -21.00 5.17 18.62
CA VAL A 267 -21.02 4.85 17.19
C VAL A 267 -21.79 3.56 16.94
N ASN A 268 -22.29 3.38 15.73
CA ASN A 268 -22.80 2.08 15.30
C ASN A 268 -21.64 1.10 15.13
N SER A 269 -21.89 -0.19 15.40
CA SER A 269 -20.88 -1.23 15.19
C SER A 269 -20.42 -1.26 13.72
N VAL A 270 -19.12 -1.46 13.53
CA VAL A 270 -18.51 -1.57 12.22
C VAL A 270 -18.88 -2.92 11.60
N LYS A 271 -19.37 -2.88 10.36
CA LYS A 271 -19.58 -4.10 9.58
C LYS A 271 -18.55 -4.13 8.46
N TYR A 272 -17.80 -5.21 8.38
CA TYR A 272 -16.96 -5.46 7.22
C TYR A 272 -17.83 -5.67 5.99
N THR A 273 -17.57 -4.94 4.93
CA THR A 273 -18.22 -5.11 3.64
C THR A 273 -17.17 -5.50 2.62
N SER A 274 -17.26 -6.72 2.10
CA SER A 274 -16.42 -7.13 0.97
C SER A 274 -16.79 -6.28 -0.25
N LEU A 275 -15.79 -5.67 -0.87
CA LEU A 275 -15.98 -4.90 -2.10
C LEU A 275 -16.19 -5.78 -3.34
N GLY A 276 -16.37 -7.11 -3.15
CA GLY A 276 -16.51 -8.04 -4.28
C GLY A 276 -15.26 -7.99 -5.18
N ILE A 277 -14.09 -7.93 -4.58
CA ILE A 277 -12.84 -8.11 -5.34
C ILE A 277 -13.01 -9.44 -6.06
N CYS A 278 -13.13 -9.37 -7.39
CA CYS A 278 -13.07 -10.58 -8.23
C CYS A 278 -11.86 -11.35 -7.76
N ASP A 279 -11.99 -12.65 -7.59
CA ASP A 279 -10.89 -13.55 -7.22
C ASP A 279 -9.68 -13.23 -8.13
N GLU A 280 -8.76 -12.40 -7.63
CA GLU A 280 -7.49 -12.10 -8.34
C GLU A 280 -6.67 -13.37 -8.51
N ASP A 281 -7.00 -14.41 -7.77
CA ASP A 281 -6.31 -15.71 -7.75
C ASP A 281 -6.66 -16.64 -8.93
N SER A 282 -7.57 -16.26 -9.85
CA SER A 282 -7.93 -17.14 -10.97
C SER A 282 -6.96 -17.10 -12.16
N ILE A 283 -6.02 -16.15 -12.21
CA ILE A 283 -4.97 -16.08 -13.23
C ILE A 283 -3.60 -16.10 -12.56
N THR A 284 -3.04 -17.28 -12.44
CA THR A 284 -1.72 -17.53 -11.86
C THR A 284 -0.55 -17.20 -12.80
N SER A 285 -0.82 -16.96 -14.09
CA SER A 285 0.20 -16.65 -15.10
C SER A 285 -0.38 -15.67 -16.12
N PHE A 286 0.37 -14.62 -16.43
CA PHE A 286 0.09 -13.66 -17.52
C PHE A 286 0.94 -13.95 -18.77
N GLU A 287 1.28 -15.21 -18.99
CA GLU A 287 2.02 -15.66 -20.15
C GLU A 287 1.20 -15.54 -21.44
N LEU A 288 1.88 -15.67 -22.57
CA LEU A 288 1.28 -15.68 -23.90
C LEU A 288 0.25 -16.82 -24.01
N GLU A 289 -1.01 -16.49 -24.26
CA GLU A 289 -2.10 -17.45 -24.39
C GLU A 289 -2.41 -17.80 -25.85
N SER A 290 -2.02 -16.92 -26.79
CA SER A 290 -2.26 -17.08 -28.21
C SER A 290 -1.41 -18.21 -28.79
N LYS A 291 -2.01 -18.98 -29.71
CA LYS A 291 -1.32 -20.09 -30.37
C LYS A 291 -0.22 -19.59 -31.30
N GLU A 292 0.84 -20.36 -31.42
CA GLU A 292 2.01 -20.03 -32.26
C GLU A 292 1.64 -19.82 -33.75
N GLU A 293 0.63 -20.55 -34.25
CA GLU A 293 0.15 -20.38 -35.61
C GLU A 293 -0.38 -18.97 -35.90
N MET A 294 -0.89 -18.28 -34.89
CA MET A 294 -1.40 -16.90 -34.99
C MET A 294 -0.27 -15.89 -35.20
N SER A 295 1.00 -16.26 -35.00
CA SER A 295 2.16 -15.41 -35.29
C SER A 295 2.53 -15.40 -36.78
N CYS A 296 1.99 -16.35 -37.59
CA CYS A 296 2.35 -16.49 -38.98
C CYS A 296 1.60 -15.50 -39.86
N ILE A 297 2.30 -14.64 -40.56
CA ILE A 297 1.74 -13.73 -41.56
C ILE A 297 1.73 -14.40 -42.92
N VAL A 298 0.54 -14.63 -43.46
CA VAL A 298 0.36 -15.30 -44.75
C VAL A 298 -0.09 -14.29 -45.80
N ASP A 299 0.39 -14.44 -47.03
CA ASP A 299 0.05 -13.60 -48.20
C ASP A 299 0.20 -12.08 -47.95
N GLU A 300 1.20 -11.71 -47.16
CA GLU A 300 1.45 -10.31 -46.77
C GLU A 300 0.18 -9.57 -46.26
N LYS A 301 -0.56 -10.24 -45.36
CA LYS A 301 -1.77 -9.72 -44.75
C LYS A 301 -1.79 -9.99 -43.25
N ILE A 302 -2.20 -9.01 -42.47
CA ILE A 302 -2.50 -9.12 -41.03
C ILE A 302 -3.98 -9.44 -40.86
N THR A 303 -4.26 -10.57 -40.27
CA THR A 303 -5.60 -11.05 -39.94
C THR A 303 -5.98 -10.67 -38.51
N LEU A 304 -7.23 -10.97 -38.10
CA LEU A 304 -7.66 -10.84 -36.70
C LEU A 304 -6.76 -11.68 -35.76
N ASP A 305 -6.46 -12.93 -36.15
CA ASP A 305 -5.59 -13.81 -35.36
C ASP A 305 -4.20 -13.22 -35.15
N ASN A 306 -3.60 -12.65 -36.21
CA ASN A 306 -2.32 -11.96 -36.07
C ASN A 306 -2.42 -10.75 -35.12
N MET A 307 -3.50 -9.97 -35.19
CA MET A 307 -3.69 -8.81 -34.31
C MET A 307 -3.87 -9.22 -32.85
N ILE A 308 -4.63 -10.28 -32.59
CA ILE A 308 -4.78 -10.89 -31.27
C ILE A 308 -3.41 -11.31 -30.72
N TYR A 309 -2.62 -12.01 -31.53
CA TYR A 309 -1.27 -12.43 -31.14
C TYR A 309 -0.36 -11.25 -30.80
N ILE A 310 -0.37 -10.20 -31.61
CA ILE A 310 0.42 -8.98 -31.38
C ILE A 310 0.05 -8.34 -30.04
N VAL A 311 -1.23 -8.16 -29.75
CA VAL A 311 -1.68 -7.52 -28.50
C VAL A 311 -1.41 -8.42 -27.29
N ASP A 312 -1.57 -9.74 -27.43
CA ASP A 312 -1.23 -10.70 -26.38
C ASP A 312 0.28 -10.65 -26.06
N LYS A 313 1.13 -10.65 -27.09
CA LYS A 313 2.58 -10.51 -26.92
C LYS A 313 2.97 -9.16 -26.29
N MET A 314 2.33 -8.08 -26.70
CA MET A 314 2.51 -6.77 -26.05
C MET A 314 2.16 -6.84 -24.56
N SER A 315 1.05 -7.49 -24.20
CA SER A 315 0.61 -7.66 -22.82
C SER A 315 1.64 -8.42 -21.98
N GLU A 316 2.11 -9.57 -22.49
CA GLU A 316 3.16 -10.37 -21.84
C GLU A 316 4.43 -9.54 -21.58
N VAL A 317 4.91 -8.82 -22.60
CA VAL A 317 6.14 -8.01 -22.52
C VAL A 317 5.99 -6.88 -21.50
N ILE A 318 4.89 -6.17 -21.50
CA ILE A 318 4.62 -5.07 -20.56
C ILE A 318 4.59 -5.60 -19.12
N ILE A 319 3.89 -6.70 -18.88
CA ILE A 319 3.75 -7.26 -17.53
C ILE A 319 5.09 -7.80 -17.03
N LYS A 320 5.86 -8.45 -17.90
CA LYS A 320 7.18 -9.00 -17.55
C LYS A 320 8.20 -7.91 -17.19
N ASN A 321 8.13 -6.74 -17.84
CA ASN A 321 9.08 -5.65 -17.65
C ASN A 321 8.56 -4.55 -16.71
N GLU A 322 7.49 -4.81 -15.94
CA GLU A 322 6.87 -3.83 -15.03
C GLU A 322 7.87 -3.15 -14.10
N VAL A 323 8.74 -3.93 -13.45
CA VAL A 323 9.75 -3.41 -12.50
C VAL A 323 10.79 -2.56 -13.22
N GLU A 324 11.34 -3.05 -14.33
CA GLU A 324 12.35 -2.33 -15.11
C GLU A 324 11.82 -0.98 -15.64
N PHE A 325 10.55 -0.95 -16.07
CA PHE A 325 9.92 0.29 -16.54
C PHE A 325 9.67 1.28 -15.38
N CYS A 326 9.36 0.80 -14.16
CA CYS A 326 9.27 1.63 -12.96
C CYS A 326 10.63 2.20 -12.55
N GLU A 327 11.68 1.37 -12.54
CA GLU A 327 13.03 1.79 -12.22
C GLU A 327 13.51 2.89 -13.18
N LEU A 328 13.28 2.71 -14.50
CA LEU A 328 13.67 3.69 -15.49
C LEU A 328 12.89 5.02 -15.32
N ASP A 329 11.60 4.95 -15.03
CA ASP A 329 10.78 6.14 -14.79
C ASP A 329 11.21 6.91 -13.53
N SER A 330 11.77 6.24 -12.53
CA SER A 330 12.20 6.88 -11.28
C SER A 330 13.31 7.94 -11.46
N PHE A 331 14.07 7.90 -12.56
CA PHE A 331 15.12 8.89 -12.82
C PHE A 331 14.58 10.28 -13.19
N ALA A 332 13.42 10.34 -13.86
CA ALA A 332 12.83 11.59 -14.34
C ALA A 332 11.33 11.73 -14.04
N GLY A 333 10.69 10.69 -13.58
CA GLY A 333 9.28 10.62 -13.18
C GLY A 333 9.12 10.31 -11.70
N ASP A 334 8.03 9.64 -11.35
CA ASP A 334 7.69 9.20 -10.00
C ASP A 334 7.78 7.67 -9.81
N GLY A 335 8.32 6.96 -10.81
CA GLY A 335 8.56 5.52 -10.75
C GLY A 335 7.30 4.66 -10.91
N ASP A 336 6.20 5.22 -11.38
CA ASP A 336 4.91 4.51 -11.48
C ASP A 336 4.56 4.00 -12.88
N PHE A 337 5.34 4.35 -13.92
CA PHE A 337 5.01 4.05 -15.30
C PHE A 337 4.78 2.56 -15.56
N GLY A 338 5.71 1.70 -15.14
CA GLY A 338 5.60 0.25 -15.34
C GLY A 338 4.34 -0.31 -14.68
N MET A 339 4.12 0.01 -13.41
CA MET A 339 2.94 -0.43 -12.66
C MET A 339 1.64 0.09 -13.27
N SER A 340 1.61 1.36 -13.66
CA SER A 340 0.43 2.00 -14.25
C SER A 340 0.00 1.34 -15.55
N VAL A 341 0.96 1.02 -16.44
CA VAL A 341 0.65 0.35 -17.70
C VAL A 341 0.35 -1.13 -17.47
N ALA A 342 1.18 -1.84 -16.72
CA ALA A 342 0.99 -3.26 -16.44
C ALA A 342 -0.38 -3.56 -15.81
N LYS A 343 -0.87 -2.71 -14.93
CA LYS A 343 -2.22 -2.85 -14.33
C LYS A 343 -3.31 -2.99 -15.39
N GLY A 344 -3.32 -2.11 -16.40
CA GLY A 344 -4.30 -2.18 -17.48
C GLY A 344 -4.16 -3.43 -18.34
N PHE A 345 -2.93 -3.83 -18.66
CA PHE A 345 -2.68 -5.03 -19.48
C PHE A 345 -2.92 -6.33 -18.69
N LYS A 346 -2.69 -6.36 -17.38
CA LYS A 346 -3.14 -7.46 -16.51
C LYS A 346 -4.67 -7.61 -16.54
N GLN A 347 -5.39 -6.50 -16.47
CA GLN A 347 -6.85 -6.53 -16.57
C GLN A 347 -7.32 -6.97 -17.96
N LEU A 348 -6.67 -6.49 -19.02
CA LEU A 348 -6.94 -6.96 -20.39
C LEU A 348 -6.79 -8.48 -20.50
N LYS A 349 -5.77 -9.07 -19.87
CA LYS A 349 -5.59 -10.53 -19.82
C LYS A 349 -6.70 -11.23 -19.03
N ARG A 350 -7.22 -10.63 -17.97
CA ARG A 350 -8.37 -11.19 -17.21
C ARG A 350 -9.65 -11.22 -18.04
N GLU A 351 -9.89 -10.20 -18.84
CA GLU A 351 -11.06 -10.08 -19.71
C GLU A 351 -10.86 -10.76 -21.08
N TRP A 352 -9.66 -11.32 -21.35
CA TRP A 352 -9.26 -11.86 -22.65
C TRP A 352 -10.25 -12.84 -23.25
N LYS A 353 -10.72 -13.80 -22.43
CA LYS A 353 -11.68 -14.83 -22.89
C LYS A 353 -13.04 -14.23 -23.22
N GLU A 354 -13.48 -13.24 -22.48
CA GLU A 354 -14.75 -12.54 -22.73
C GLU A 354 -14.68 -11.76 -24.05
N ILE A 355 -13.60 -10.99 -24.25
CA ILE A 355 -13.37 -10.25 -25.49
C ILE A 355 -13.33 -11.19 -26.71
N LEU A 356 -12.61 -12.30 -26.62
CA LEU A 356 -12.46 -13.25 -27.73
C LEU A 356 -13.71 -14.12 -27.98
N SER A 357 -14.62 -14.23 -27.02
CA SER A 357 -15.85 -15.03 -27.17
C SER A 357 -16.98 -14.33 -27.91
N GLN A 358 -16.81 -13.06 -28.30
CA GLN A 358 -17.83 -12.27 -28.97
C GLN A 358 -18.14 -12.78 -30.39
N ASP A 359 -19.41 -12.88 -30.71
CA ASP A 359 -19.86 -13.24 -32.07
C ASP A 359 -19.43 -12.14 -33.06
N SER A 360 -18.85 -12.55 -34.21
CA SER A 360 -18.44 -11.64 -35.28
C SER A 360 -17.39 -10.60 -34.90
N LEU A 361 -16.42 -10.98 -34.04
CA LEU A 361 -15.30 -10.12 -33.67
C LEU A 361 -14.49 -9.71 -34.93
N THR A 362 -14.24 -8.40 -35.06
CA THR A 362 -13.42 -7.82 -36.13
C THR A 362 -12.16 -7.22 -35.54
N ILE A 363 -11.13 -6.94 -36.38
CA ILE A 363 -9.91 -6.26 -35.92
C ILE A 363 -10.22 -4.94 -35.24
N SER A 364 -11.12 -4.14 -35.83
CA SER A 364 -11.55 -2.86 -35.27
C SER A 364 -12.23 -3.02 -33.91
N LYS A 365 -13.19 -3.94 -33.80
CA LYS A 365 -13.91 -4.18 -32.53
C LYS A 365 -12.98 -4.69 -31.44
N PHE A 366 -12.08 -5.63 -31.76
CA PHE A 366 -11.07 -6.13 -30.85
C PHE A 366 -10.18 -5.01 -30.31
N LEU A 367 -9.65 -4.14 -31.17
CA LEU A 367 -8.84 -3.00 -30.75
C LEU A 367 -9.63 -1.97 -29.92
N ASP A 368 -10.94 -1.78 -30.22
CA ASP A 368 -11.81 -0.88 -29.47
C ASP A 368 -12.06 -1.43 -28.05
N ASP A 369 -12.33 -2.71 -27.91
CA ASP A 369 -12.52 -3.36 -26.61
C ASP A 369 -11.24 -3.31 -25.78
N CYS A 370 -10.08 -3.61 -26.37
CA CYS A 370 -8.79 -3.42 -25.72
C CYS A 370 -8.61 -1.97 -25.25
N SER A 371 -8.96 -0.98 -26.09
CA SER A 371 -8.89 0.44 -25.75
C SER A 371 -9.71 0.78 -24.50
N MET A 372 -10.93 0.23 -24.38
CA MET A 372 -11.80 0.52 -23.25
C MET A 372 -11.23 -0.01 -21.94
N VAL A 373 -10.76 -1.26 -21.92
CA VAL A 373 -10.13 -1.87 -20.75
C VAL A 373 -8.87 -1.09 -20.33
N ILE A 374 -8.03 -0.72 -21.31
CA ILE A 374 -6.80 0.05 -21.06
C ILE A 374 -7.13 1.43 -20.49
N MET A 375 -8.12 2.15 -21.03
CA MET A 375 -8.54 3.47 -20.52
C MET A 375 -9.06 3.41 -19.10
N GLU A 376 -9.77 2.34 -18.74
CA GLU A 376 -10.37 2.19 -17.42
C GLU A 376 -9.35 1.78 -16.35
N HIS A 377 -8.39 0.92 -16.70
CA HIS A 377 -7.56 0.25 -15.71
C HIS A 377 -6.09 0.67 -15.67
N CYS A 378 -5.53 1.29 -16.73
CA CYS A 378 -4.22 1.91 -16.63
C CYS A 378 -4.27 3.15 -15.73
N GLY A 379 -3.27 3.30 -14.86
CA GLY A 379 -3.17 4.44 -13.96
C GLY A 379 -2.74 5.75 -14.64
N GLY A 380 -3.01 6.86 -13.99
CA GLY A 380 -2.47 8.19 -14.34
C GLY A 380 -2.68 8.61 -15.79
N ALA A 381 -1.62 9.13 -16.41
CA ALA A 381 -1.63 9.54 -17.82
C ALA A 381 -1.59 8.35 -18.80
N SER A 382 -1.18 7.17 -18.34
CA SER A 382 -1.04 5.98 -19.19
C SER A 382 -2.37 5.55 -19.77
N GLY A 383 -3.47 5.57 -19.01
CA GLY A 383 -4.80 5.22 -19.49
C GLY A 383 -5.22 6.02 -20.73
N PRO A 384 -5.31 7.35 -20.66
CA PRO A 384 -5.65 8.19 -21.81
C PRO A 384 -4.68 8.04 -22.99
N ILE A 385 -3.39 7.88 -22.75
CA ILE A 385 -2.36 7.77 -23.81
C ILE A 385 -2.48 6.44 -24.54
N TRP A 386 -2.35 5.33 -23.82
CA TRP A 386 -2.38 3.98 -24.41
C TRP A 386 -3.77 3.65 -24.97
N GLY A 387 -4.83 3.98 -24.23
CA GLY A 387 -6.19 3.76 -24.72
C GLY A 387 -6.51 4.56 -25.99
N SER A 388 -6.08 5.81 -26.08
CA SER A 388 -6.28 6.60 -27.33
C SER A 388 -5.49 6.06 -28.52
N ALA A 389 -4.35 5.42 -28.27
CA ALA A 389 -3.56 4.72 -29.30
C ALA A 389 -4.39 3.58 -29.92
N PHE A 390 -4.90 2.67 -29.10
CA PHE A 390 -5.72 1.55 -29.54
C PHE A 390 -7.04 2.02 -30.21
N ARG A 391 -7.68 3.03 -29.65
CA ARG A 391 -8.90 3.59 -30.23
C ARG A 391 -8.69 4.25 -31.58
N ALA A 392 -7.59 4.94 -31.76
CA ALA A 392 -7.25 5.53 -33.06
C ALA A 392 -6.90 4.45 -34.09
N ALA A 393 -6.20 3.41 -33.67
CA ALA A 393 -5.93 2.23 -34.51
C ALA A 393 -7.22 1.55 -34.94
N SER A 394 -8.15 1.28 -34.02
CA SER A 394 -9.47 0.73 -34.30
C SER A 394 -10.24 1.52 -35.36
N LYS A 395 -10.30 2.85 -35.20
CA LYS A 395 -11.03 3.73 -36.14
C LYS A 395 -10.42 3.72 -37.55
N GLU A 396 -9.08 3.70 -37.65
CA GLU A 396 -8.40 3.64 -38.97
C GLU A 396 -8.61 2.31 -39.67
N VAL A 397 -8.63 1.22 -38.92
CA VAL A 397 -8.93 -0.12 -39.45
C VAL A 397 -10.34 -0.19 -40.01
N GLY A 398 -11.33 0.33 -39.30
CA GLY A 398 -12.73 0.34 -39.72
C GLY A 398 -13.26 -1.07 -40.02
N ASP A 399 -13.95 -1.26 -41.13
CA ASP A 399 -14.59 -2.53 -41.51
C ASP A 399 -13.65 -3.53 -42.21
N LYS A 400 -12.34 -3.26 -42.24
CA LYS A 400 -11.39 -4.14 -42.91
C LYS A 400 -11.26 -5.47 -42.17
N LYS A 401 -11.36 -6.57 -42.91
CA LYS A 401 -11.20 -7.92 -42.35
C LYS A 401 -9.73 -8.36 -42.27
N GLU A 402 -8.91 -7.83 -43.13
CA GLU A 402 -7.47 -8.07 -43.22
C GLU A 402 -6.78 -6.75 -43.55
N LEU A 403 -5.56 -6.56 -43.06
CA LEU A 403 -4.74 -5.37 -43.34
C LEU A 403 -3.58 -5.72 -44.24
N ASN A 404 -3.48 -5.03 -45.36
CA ASN A 404 -2.26 -5.04 -46.14
C ASN A 404 -1.23 -4.08 -45.52
N MET A 405 -0.01 -4.03 -46.08
CA MET A 405 1.08 -3.20 -45.54
C MET A 405 0.72 -1.72 -45.44
N ASN A 406 -0.01 -1.18 -46.44
CA ASN A 406 -0.44 0.23 -46.40
C ASN A 406 -1.48 0.48 -45.31
N ASP A 407 -2.42 -0.44 -45.14
CA ASP A 407 -3.43 -0.35 -44.06
C ASP A 407 -2.78 -0.35 -42.68
N PHE A 408 -1.81 -1.23 -42.45
CA PHE A 408 -1.09 -1.29 -41.19
C PHE A 408 -0.22 -0.03 -40.94
N ALA A 409 0.46 0.46 -41.96
CA ALA A 409 1.21 1.71 -41.88
C ALA A 409 0.30 2.92 -41.54
N ASN A 410 -0.89 2.99 -42.15
CA ASN A 410 -1.88 4.03 -41.84
C ASN A 410 -2.40 3.89 -40.40
N MET A 411 -2.65 2.67 -39.92
CA MET A 411 -3.03 2.40 -38.55
C MET A 411 -1.95 2.89 -37.56
N MET A 412 -0.68 2.65 -37.83
CA MET A 412 0.43 3.15 -37.00
C MET A 412 0.49 4.69 -36.99
N GLN A 413 0.28 5.35 -38.13
CA GLN A 413 0.21 6.80 -38.19
C GLN A 413 -1.04 7.36 -37.46
N ALA A 414 -2.17 6.68 -37.52
CA ALA A 414 -3.37 7.04 -36.76
C ALA A 414 -3.13 6.91 -35.25
N THR A 415 -2.41 5.88 -34.81
CA THR A 415 -1.99 5.70 -33.41
C THR A 415 -1.20 6.89 -32.90
N VAL A 416 -0.19 7.36 -33.66
CA VAL A 416 0.57 8.59 -33.35
C VAL A 416 -0.36 9.78 -33.16
N LYS A 417 -1.24 10.03 -34.14
CA LYS A 417 -2.18 11.15 -34.11
C LYS A 417 -3.15 11.09 -32.91
N GLY A 418 -3.60 9.88 -32.56
CA GLY A 418 -4.47 9.65 -31.42
C GLY A 418 -3.83 10.09 -30.10
N ILE A 419 -2.57 9.71 -29.89
CA ILE A 419 -1.79 10.11 -28.71
C ILE A 419 -1.52 11.62 -28.73
N GLN A 420 -1.10 12.20 -29.87
CA GLN A 420 -0.85 13.63 -29.99
C GLN A 420 -2.09 14.46 -29.70
N ALA A 421 -3.26 14.06 -30.20
CA ALA A 421 -4.53 14.73 -29.93
C ALA A 421 -4.93 14.65 -28.43
N THR A 422 -4.57 13.58 -27.74
CA THR A 422 -4.77 13.45 -26.30
C THR A 422 -3.86 14.44 -25.54
N GLY A 423 -2.60 14.54 -25.94
CA GLY A 423 -1.67 15.55 -25.40
C GLY A 423 -2.15 16.99 -25.66
N GLU A 424 -2.64 17.28 -26.86
CA GLU A 424 -3.18 18.61 -27.21
C GLU A 424 -4.33 19.01 -26.29
N ARG A 425 -5.27 18.13 -26.02
CA ARG A 425 -6.39 18.38 -25.09
C ARG A 425 -5.93 18.66 -23.66
N SER A 426 -4.81 18.07 -23.24
CA SER A 426 -4.32 18.17 -21.85
C SER A 426 -3.32 19.28 -21.64
N PHE A 427 -2.45 19.53 -22.63
CA PHE A 427 -1.29 20.44 -22.51
C PHE A 427 -1.32 21.60 -23.52
N GLY A 428 -2.38 21.71 -24.33
CA GLY A 428 -2.51 22.75 -25.38
C GLY A 428 -1.68 22.49 -26.64
N ARG A 429 -0.88 21.40 -26.67
CA ARG A 429 -0.16 20.87 -27.84
C ARG A 429 0.05 19.38 -27.76
N GLY A 430 0.21 18.73 -28.89
CA GLY A 430 0.68 17.36 -28.99
C GLY A 430 2.19 17.26 -28.79
N ALA A 431 2.66 16.11 -28.28
CA ALA A 431 4.08 15.81 -28.22
C ALA A 431 4.67 15.64 -29.63
N VAL A 432 5.92 16.07 -29.80
CA VAL A 432 6.70 15.90 -31.03
C VAL A 432 8.03 15.23 -30.73
N VAL A 433 8.68 14.69 -31.76
CA VAL A 433 10.04 14.14 -31.62
C VAL A 433 10.98 15.23 -31.10
N GLY A 434 11.73 14.93 -30.05
CA GLY A 434 12.58 15.87 -29.33
C GLY A 434 11.97 16.42 -28.03
N ASP A 435 10.74 16.01 -27.67
CA ASP A 435 10.10 16.39 -26.39
C ASP A 435 10.49 15.41 -25.25
N LYS A 436 11.15 14.31 -25.55
CA LYS A 436 11.49 13.24 -24.62
C LYS A 436 10.24 12.59 -24.02
N THR A 437 9.50 11.93 -24.89
CA THR A 437 8.27 11.17 -24.57
C THR A 437 8.21 9.90 -25.39
N LEU A 438 7.24 9.02 -25.17
CA LEU A 438 7.01 7.83 -26.01
C LEU A 438 6.87 8.16 -27.52
N ILE A 439 6.55 9.40 -27.87
CA ILE A 439 6.44 9.87 -29.28
C ILE A 439 7.80 9.84 -29.98
N ASP A 440 8.89 10.01 -29.24
CA ASP A 440 10.27 9.91 -29.78
C ASP A 440 10.62 8.51 -30.30
N SER A 441 9.92 7.49 -29.83
CA SER A 441 10.01 6.12 -30.32
C SER A 441 8.92 5.77 -31.34
N LEU A 442 7.67 6.19 -31.07
CA LEU A 442 6.52 5.80 -31.87
C LEU A 442 6.49 6.44 -33.26
N VAL A 443 6.85 7.74 -33.39
CA VAL A 443 6.89 8.43 -34.69
C VAL A 443 7.91 7.81 -35.63
N PRO A 444 9.20 7.63 -35.24
CA PRO A 444 10.16 6.94 -36.09
C PRO A 444 9.73 5.52 -36.50
N CYS A 445 9.07 4.78 -35.60
CA CYS A 445 8.49 3.47 -35.90
C CYS A 445 7.42 3.58 -36.99
N ALA A 446 6.41 4.45 -36.83
CA ALA A 446 5.34 4.64 -37.81
C ALA A 446 5.86 5.12 -39.17
N ASP A 447 6.90 5.96 -39.17
CA ASP A 447 7.57 6.42 -40.40
C ASP A 447 8.34 5.30 -41.09
N ALA A 448 8.94 4.37 -40.34
CA ALA A 448 9.59 3.19 -40.90
C ALA A 448 8.57 2.27 -41.59
N TRP A 449 7.36 2.11 -41.05
CA TRP A 449 6.26 1.43 -41.71
C TRP A 449 5.85 2.12 -43.02
N THR A 450 5.66 3.44 -42.99
CA THR A 450 5.33 4.23 -44.22
C THR A 450 6.42 4.11 -45.28
N ARG A 451 7.69 4.07 -44.87
CA ARG A 451 8.83 3.83 -45.79
C ARG A 451 8.79 2.45 -46.36
N SER A 452 8.50 1.42 -45.55
CA SER A 452 8.41 0.02 -45.99
C SER A 452 7.36 -0.19 -47.07
N VAL A 453 6.21 0.55 -47.01
CA VAL A 453 5.20 0.58 -48.08
C VAL A 453 5.81 1.07 -49.40
N LYS A 454 6.53 2.21 -49.34
CA LYS A 454 7.13 2.82 -50.56
C LYS A 454 8.22 1.96 -51.20
N GLU A 455 8.95 1.21 -50.38
CA GLU A 455 10.05 0.35 -50.77
C GLU A 455 9.60 -1.09 -51.06
N ASN A 456 8.30 -1.39 -50.94
CA ASN A 456 7.72 -2.73 -51.17
C ASN A 456 8.39 -3.83 -50.34
N HIS A 457 8.67 -3.57 -49.07
CA HIS A 457 9.19 -4.56 -48.15
C HIS A 457 8.12 -5.60 -47.75
N THR A 458 8.56 -6.76 -47.24
CA THR A 458 7.69 -7.73 -46.59
C THR A 458 7.28 -7.25 -45.20
N PHE A 459 6.20 -7.79 -44.65
CA PHE A 459 5.79 -7.47 -43.26
C PHE A 459 6.91 -7.78 -42.25
N LYS A 460 7.56 -8.91 -42.38
CA LYS A 460 8.69 -9.26 -41.50
C LYS A 460 9.78 -8.19 -41.50
N LYS A 461 10.11 -7.65 -42.69
CA LYS A 461 11.12 -6.59 -42.82
C LYS A 461 10.62 -5.25 -42.28
N ALA A 462 9.34 -4.98 -42.44
CA ALA A 462 8.72 -3.78 -41.88
C ALA A 462 8.67 -3.81 -40.35
N PHE A 463 8.37 -4.96 -39.73
CA PHE A 463 8.50 -5.17 -38.28
C PHE A 463 9.92 -4.94 -37.79
N GLU A 464 10.95 -5.50 -38.50
CA GLU A 464 12.35 -5.28 -38.17
C GLU A 464 12.74 -3.80 -38.18
N TYR A 465 12.37 -3.07 -39.24
CA TYR A 465 12.70 -1.67 -39.37
C TYR A 465 11.91 -0.80 -38.38
N GLY A 466 10.64 -1.13 -38.11
CA GLY A 466 9.83 -0.46 -37.12
C GLY A 466 10.40 -0.62 -35.73
N ALA A 467 10.74 -1.85 -35.33
CA ALA A 467 11.35 -2.14 -34.03
C ALA A 467 12.69 -1.41 -33.87
N LYS A 468 13.57 -1.49 -34.88
CA LYS A 468 14.84 -0.77 -34.86
C LYS A 468 14.66 0.74 -34.73
N ALA A 469 13.76 1.34 -35.50
CA ALA A 469 13.49 2.77 -35.43
C ALA A 469 12.94 3.19 -34.06
N ALA A 470 12.13 2.35 -33.41
CA ALA A 470 11.65 2.59 -32.05
C ALA A 470 12.79 2.58 -31.02
N VAL A 471 13.69 1.59 -31.10
CA VAL A 471 14.86 1.49 -30.21
C VAL A 471 15.80 2.68 -30.40
N ASP A 472 16.10 3.03 -31.66
CA ASP A 472 16.96 4.19 -31.99
C ASP A 472 16.32 5.49 -31.48
N GLY A 473 15.01 5.64 -31.64
CA GLY A 473 14.25 6.76 -31.12
C GLY A 473 14.28 6.86 -29.58
N ALA A 474 14.07 5.74 -28.89
CA ALA A 474 14.19 5.68 -27.44
C ALA A 474 15.58 6.11 -26.96
N LYS A 475 16.62 5.57 -27.58
CA LYS A 475 18.01 5.90 -27.25
C LYS A 475 18.33 7.39 -27.47
N SER A 476 17.78 8.01 -28.51
CA SER A 476 18.01 9.44 -28.76
C SER A 476 17.50 10.34 -27.64
N THR A 477 16.57 9.86 -26.81
CA THR A 477 16.04 10.61 -25.67
C THR A 477 17.03 10.74 -24.51
N GLU A 478 18.10 9.96 -24.46
CA GLU A 478 19.13 10.05 -23.41
C GLU A 478 19.86 11.41 -23.46
N GLU A 479 20.03 11.99 -24.63
CA GLU A 479 20.82 13.19 -24.87
C GLU A 479 19.99 14.49 -24.81
N ILE A 480 18.67 14.40 -24.60
CA ILE A 480 17.77 15.58 -24.58
C ILE A 480 17.13 15.79 -23.22
N VAL A 481 16.92 17.07 -22.87
CA VAL A 481 16.15 17.46 -21.69
C VAL A 481 14.67 17.32 -22.01
N ALA A 482 13.91 16.71 -21.11
CA ALA A 482 12.47 16.57 -21.28
C ALA A 482 11.75 17.93 -21.36
N ARG A 483 10.80 18.05 -22.28
CA ARG A 483 10.04 19.28 -22.54
C ARG A 483 8.54 19.12 -22.33
N MET A 484 8.09 17.91 -22.04
CA MET A 484 6.67 17.59 -21.86
C MET A 484 6.48 16.48 -20.83
N GLY A 485 5.28 16.38 -20.29
CA GLY A 485 4.94 15.41 -19.25
C GLY A 485 5.56 15.76 -17.89
N ARG A 486 5.59 14.79 -16.97
CA ARG A 486 6.19 14.95 -15.63
C ARG A 486 7.70 15.23 -15.72
N ALA A 487 8.40 14.51 -16.57
CA ALA A 487 9.82 14.71 -16.81
C ALA A 487 10.17 16.13 -17.29
N GLY A 488 9.26 16.84 -17.93
CA GLY A 488 9.44 18.23 -18.34
C GLY A 488 9.60 19.23 -17.20
N THR A 489 9.32 18.83 -15.96
CA THR A 489 9.44 19.70 -14.78
C THR A 489 10.76 19.51 -14.00
N VAL A 490 11.56 18.50 -14.34
CA VAL A 490 12.80 18.17 -13.60
C VAL A 490 14.08 18.67 -14.28
N GLY A 491 13.97 19.29 -15.45
CA GLY A 491 15.11 19.90 -16.16
C GLY A 491 16.22 18.91 -16.48
N ASP A 492 17.47 19.31 -16.20
CA ASP A 492 18.67 18.52 -16.53
C ASP A 492 18.74 17.16 -15.83
N ARG A 493 17.97 16.93 -14.78
CA ARG A 493 17.86 15.58 -14.14
C ARG A 493 17.33 14.52 -15.09
N SER A 494 16.63 14.93 -16.15
CA SER A 494 16.14 14.02 -17.17
C SER A 494 17.22 13.52 -18.14
N LEU A 495 18.44 14.08 -18.14
CA LEU A 495 19.54 13.66 -19.02
C LEU A 495 20.20 12.34 -18.56
N GLY A 496 20.78 11.63 -19.52
CA GLY A 496 21.58 10.42 -19.28
C GLY A 496 20.77 9.11 -19.19
N HIS A 497 19.45 9.19 -19.21
CA HIS A 497 18.55 8.03 -19.23
C HIS A 497 17.51 8.19 -20.34
N PRO A 498 17.08 7.13 -21.02
CA PRO A 498 16.01 7.22 -22.00
C PRO A 498 14.67 7.54 -21.32
N ASP A 499 13.72 8.09 -22.08
CA ASP A 499 12.33 8.18 -21.63
C ASP A 499 11.73 6.78 -21.42
N ALA A 500 11.10 6.56 -20.28
CA ALA A 500 10.57 5.24 -19.91
C ALA A 500 9.50 4.73 -20.90
N GLY A 501 8.63 5.64 -21.40
CA GLY A 501 7.63 5.28 -22.41
C GLY A 501 8.23 4.98 -23.76
N ALA A 502 9.24 5.74 -24.19
CA ALA A 502 9.96 5.48 -25.44
C ALA A 502 10.73 4.16 -25.37
N TYR A 503 11.43 3.91 -24.28
CA TYR A 503 12.14 2.66 -24.02
C TYR A 503 11.18 1.46 -24.02
N GLY A 504 10.08 1.56 -23.29
CA GLY A 504 9.05 0.53 -23.26
C GLY A 504 8.53 0.15 -24.65
N LEU A 505 8.26 1.14 -25.51
CA LEU A 505 7.88 0.88 -26.90
C LEU A 505 8.99 0.18 -27.70
N GLY A 506 10.25 0.57 -27.51
CA GLY A 506 11.41 -0.10 -28.13
C GLY A 506 11.47 -1.59 -27.77
N VAL A 507 11.30 -1.91 -26.47
CA VAL A 507 11.26 -3.30 -25.97
C VAL A 507 10.07 -4.06 -26.56
N ILE A 508 8.86 -3.48 -26.49
CA ILE A 508 7.62 -4.11 -26.98
C ILE A 508 7.74 -4.44 -28.48
N PHE A 509 8.10 -3.47 -29.31
CA PHE A 509 8.19 -3.70 -30.76
C PHE A 509 9.30 -4.69 -31.14
N THR A 510 10.39 -4.72 -30.39
CA THR A 510 11.47 -5.72 -30.58
C THR A 510 10.96 -7.12 -30.28
N GLU A 511 10.28 -7.32 -29.17
CA GLU A 511 9.76 -8.64 -28.78
C GLU A 511 8.63 -9.11 -29.71
N VAL A 512 7.77 -8.21 -30.18
CA VAL A 512 6.77 -8.52 -31.20
C VAL A 512 7.47 -8.95 -32.50
N PHE A 513 8.46 -8.20 -32.99
CA PHE A 513 9.23 -8.60 -34.19
C PHE A 513 9.87 -9.98 -34.05
N ASN A 514 10.50 -10.25 -32.89
CA ASN A 514 11.18 -11.55 -32.65
C ASN A 514 10.18 -12.71 -32.63
N SER A 515 8.90 -12.46 -32.33
CA SER A 515 7.88 -13.50 -32.23
C SER A 515 7.06 -13.73 -33.50
N ILE A 516 7.00 -12.78 -34.42
CA ILE A 516 6.28 -12.87 -35.69
C ILE A 516 7.06 -13.75 -36.69
N LYS A 517 6.36 -14.67 -37.38
CA LYS A 517 6.91 -15.63 -38.35
C LYS A 517 6.45 -15.35 -39.77
#